data_de0087b5d4e341e403a6e7c68e9454d5
#
_entry.id   de0087b5d4e341e403a6e7c68e9454d5
#
_cell.length_a   1.000
_cell.length_b   1.000
_cell.length_c   1.000
_cell.angle_alpha   90.00
_cell.angle_beta   90.00
_cell.angle_gamma   90.00
#
_symmetry.space_group_name_H-M   'P 1'
#
loop_
_entity.id
_entity.type
_entity.pdbx_description
1 polymer ?
#
loop_
_entity_poly.entity_id
_entity_poly.type
_entity_poly.pdbx_seq_one_letter_code
_entity_poly.pdbx_strand_id
1 'polypeptide(L)'
;MADKNQITIQDQETGDPIVINNPNFFGPAIPEQDTAYTDSSCTITMGQSQPSQIAFSYPARPTEQYQLSMWETIDSFEKRAWSQKNVGLKTGFDGIDKAFDGGLFPGFIIMGGDSNLGKTAMISQIAWNVATLNKDVYVMDFSLDDAMPDKLSRVAASSGRVIINAVKTPLNYMNYPLMLIRRRNALINIRNNVDRYRAYDSTFSTYIEDIEKEIEDKLIYFDSQGINKKIVVFIDNFHDLNIANKPNLSDKEKYDTLAQWCADLAIKHDIPIICSAEFKKLNSSRRGQLDDLRESVKIKFEAKAVLLVYNEVHYKGQGADIFFMKQGNPFKQPIFEVHFAKNKFGTYKGRQFFEFYPEMAYMKECDPNAQKTYSQILFG
;
A
#
# COMPACT_ATOMS: atom_id res chain seq x y z
N MET A 1 22.78 15.10 -41.05
CA MET A 1 21.88 13.93 -40.95
C MET A 1 21.90 13.53 -39.50
N ALA A 2 20.82 13.75 -38.78
CA ALA A 2 20.75 13.37 -37.38
C ALA A 2 20.63 11.84 -37.30
N ASP A 3 21.41 11.24 -36.42
CA ASP A 3 21.42 9.79 -36.19
C ASP A 3 20.05 9.34 -35.64
N LYS A 4 19.35 8.48 -36.38
CA LYS A 4 18.01 8.04 -36.06
C LYS A 4 17.88 7.18 -34.77
N ASN A 5 18.99 6.89 -34.12
CA ASN A 5 19.10 6.05 -32.91
C ASN A 5 19.47 6.85 -31.66
N GLN A 6 19.42 8.16 -31.69
CA GLN A 6 19.76 9.03 -30.57
C GLN A 6 18.52 9.78 -30.07
N ILE A 7 18.22 9.66 -28.79
CA ILE A 7 17.25 10.49 -28.08
C ILE A 7 18.06 11.39 -27.13
N THR A 8 17.88 12.70 -27.24
CA THR A 8 18.49 13.67 -26.33
C THR A 8 17.39 14.17 -25.38
N ILE A 9 17.59 13.98 -24.08
CA ILE A 9 16.73 14.51 -23.02
C ILE A 9 17.55 15.53 -22.23
N GLN A 10 16.94 16.62 -21.78
CA GLN A 10 17.62 17.52 -20.84
C GLN A 10 17.38 17.06 -19.40
N ASP A 11 18.46 17.01 -18.63
CA ASP A 11 18.38 16.80 -17.19
C ASP A 11 17.65 17.97 -16.53
N GLN A 12 16.67 17.66 -15.68
CA GLN A 12 15.84 18.69 -15.06
C GLN A 12 16.53 19.44 -13.91
N GLU A 13 17.64 18.89 -13.37
CA GLU A 13 18.38 19.52 -12.27
C GLU A 13 19.59 20.31 -12.76
N THR A 14 20.27 19.85 -13.81
CA THR A 14 21.50 20.46 -14.30
C THR A 14 21.34 21.23 -15.62
N GLY A 15 20.27 20.96 -16.38
CA GLY A 15 20.03 21.54 -17.70
C GLY A 15 20.90 20.94 -18.82
N ASP A 16 21.73 19.93 -18.52
CA ASP A 16 22.64 19.31 -19.48
C ASP A 16 21.90 18.28 -20.38
N PRO A 17 22.32 18.15 -21.65
CA PRO A 17 21.72 17.17 -22.55
C PRO A 17 22.20 15.76 -22.23
N ILE A 18 21.28 14.87 -21.88
CA ILE A 18 21.48 13.41 -21.73
C ILE A 18 21.23 12.77 -23.10
N VAL A 19 22.28 12.21 -23.71
CA VAL A 19 22.16 11.50 -24.99
C VAL A 19 22.05 10.00 -24.72
N ILE A 20 20.90 9.40 -25.03
CA ILE A 20 20.66 7.98 -24.89
C ILE A 20 20.95 7.29 -26.24
N ASN A 21 22.03 6.54 -26.28
CA ASN A 21 22.39 5.67 -27.41
C ASN A 21 21.95 4.24 -27.07
N ASN A 22 20.74 3.83 -27.42
CA ASN A 22 20.31 2.45 -27.23
C ASN A 22 19.62 1.91 -28.47
N PRO A 23 20.28 1.05 -29.25
CA PRO A 23 19.67 0.44 -30.43
C PRO A 23 18.50 -0.52 -30.10
N ASN A 24 18.32 -0.90 -28.83
CA ASN A 24 17.26 -1.82 -28.39
C ASN A 24 16.09 -1.10 -27.67
N PHE A 25 16.00 0.21 -27.72
CA PHE A 25 14.94 0.96 -27.05
C PHE A 25 13.53 0.65 -27.63
N PHE A 26 13.46 0.12 -28.83
CA PHE A 26 12.20 -0.27 -29.51
C PHE A 26 11.89 -1.79 -29.43
N GLY A 27 12.48 -2.52 -28.50
CA GLY A 27 12.28 -3.95 -28.36
C GLY A 27 13.12 -4.79 -29.36
N PRO A 28 13.15 -6.11 -29.24
CA PRO A 28 13.85 -6.96 -30.21
C PRO A 28 13.25 -6.77 -31.59
N ALA A 29 14.09 -6.61 -32.59
CA ALA A 29 13.68 -6.53 -33.99
C ALA A 29 12.76 -7.72 -34.32
N ILE A 30 11.55 -7.45 -34.73
CA ILE A 30 10.62 -8.45 -35.25
C ILE A 30 11.28 -9.09 -36.47
N PRO A 31 11.38 -10.42 -36.57
CA PRO A 31 11.98 -11.06 -37.75
C PRO A 31 11.24 -10.61 -39.02
N GLU A 32 11.96 -10.32 -40.08
CA GLU A 32 11.50 -9.77 -41.36
C GLU A 32 10.51 -10.69 -42.16
N GLN A 33 9.67 -11.46 -41.51
CA GLN A 33 8.75 -12.37 -42.22
C GLN A 33 7.25 -12.02 -42.13
N ASP A 34 6.87 -10.89 -41.47
CA ASP A 34 5.48 -10.42 -41.53
C ASP A 34 5.40 -9.02 -42.12
N THR A 35 5.33 -8.98 -43.46
CA THR A 35 5.19 -7.75 -44.26
C THR A 35 3.81 -7.09 -44.17
N ALA A 36 2.97 -7.44 -43.20
CA ALA A 36 1.62 -6.91 -43.03
C ALA A 36 1.51 -5.71 -42.09
N TYR A 37 2.60 -5.26 -41.45
CA TYR A 37 2.58 -4.17 -40.47
C TYR A 37 3.53 -2.99 -40.79
N THR A 38 3.89 -2.78 -42.05
CA THR A 38 4.81 -1.70 -42.45
C THR A 38 4.12 -0.37 -42.74
N ASP A 39 2.83 -0.21 -42.43
CA ASP A 39 2.12 1.09 -42.59
C ASP A 39 1.70 1.69 -41.25
N SER A 40 2.60 1.70 -40.29
CA SER A 40 2.37 2.45 -39.06
C SER A 40 2.82 3.89 -39.24
N SER A 41 1.90 4.75 -39.58
CA SER A 41 2.05 6.21 -39.65
C SER A 41 2.17 6.85 -38.25
N CYS A 42 2.98 6.33 -37.38
CA CYS A 42 3.30 6.99 -36.10
C CYS A 42 4.55 7.85 -36.30
N THR A 43 4.38 9.14 -36.50
CA THR A 43 5.47 10.09 -36.57
C THR A 43 5.58 10.84 -35.28
N ILE A 44 6.70 10.71 -34.58
CA ILE A 44 7.01 11.52 -33.39
C ILE A 44 7.62 12.84 -33.88
N THR A 45 6.91 13.95 -33.69
CA THR A 45 7.42 15.27 -34.02
C THR A 45 7.84 15.97 -32.72
N MET A 46 9.14 16.20 -32.54
CA MET A 46 9.67 16.96 -31.41
C MET A 46 9.65 18.46 -31.74
N GLY A 47 8.80 19.21 -31.06
CA GLY A 47 8.77 20.68 -31.19
C GLY A 47 9.92 21.36 -30.46
N GLN A 48 10.51 22.38 -31.06
CA GLN A 48 11.74 23.05 -30.60
C GLN A 48 11.61 23.99 -29.40
N SER A 49 10.49 23.99 -28.64
CA SER A 49 10.36 24.94 -27.54
C SER A 49 9.34 24.50 -26.46
N GLN A 50 9.52 23.39 -25.88
CA GLN A 50 9.12 22.99 -24.51
C GLN A 50 9.12 21.45 -24.39
N PRO A 51 9.69 20.85 -23.35
CA PRO A 51 9.80 19.39 -23.21
C PRO A 51 8.47 18.68 -22.88
N SER A 52 7.34 19.36 -22.96
CA SER A 52 6.03 18.85 -22.50
C SER A 52 5.05 18.48 -23.64
N GLN A 53 5.45 18.53 -24.91
CA GLN A 53 4.55 18.17 -26.00
C GLN A 53 5.20 17.20 -27.00
N ILE A 54 5.19 15.92 -26.65
CA ILE A 54 5.36 14.88 -27.66
C ILE A 54 3.99 14.73 -28.34
N ALA A 55 3.86 15.16 -29.59
CA ALA A 55 2.65 14.97 -30.36
C ALA A 55 2.70 13.61 -31.06
N PHE A 56 1.79 12.72 -30.69
CA PHE A 56 1.59 11.45 -31.40
C PHE A 56 0.51 11.63 -32.46
N SER A 57 0.73 11.16 -33.68
CA SER A 57 -0.35 11.03 -34.67
C SER A 57 -1.03 9.67 -34.46
N TYR A 58 -2.30 9.68 -34.12
CA TYR A 58 -3.07 8.45 -33.95
C TYR A 58 -3.71 8.06 -35.31
N PRO A 59 -3.89 6.74 -35.55
CA PRO A 59 -4.69 6.29 -36.70
C PRO A 59 -6.11 6.81 -36.61
N ALA A 60 -6.82 6.88 -37.76
CA ALA A 60 -8.19 7.36 -37.80
C ALA A 60 -9.12 6.50 -36.91
N ARG A 61 -10.06 7.15 -36.20
CA ARG A 61 -11.03 6.46 -35.36
C ARG A 61 -11.84 5.46 -36.17
N PRO A 62 -11.95 4.18 -35.79
CA PRO A 62 -12.71 3.18 -36.51
C PRO A 62 -14.21 3.47 -36.45
N THR A 63 -14.94 3.00 -37.47
CA THR A 63 -16.40 3.18 -37.58
C THR A 63 -17.19 1.96 -37.10
N GLU A 64 -16.57 0.78 -37.08
CA GLU A 64 -17.23 -0.44 -36.64
C GLU A 64 -17.31 -0.53 -35.10
N GLN A 65 -18.48 -0.87 -34.60
CA GLN A 65 -18.80 -0.76 -33.15
C GLN A 65 -17.89 -1.62 -32.23
N TYR A 66 -17.49 -2.80 -32.68
CA TYR A 66 -16.59 -3.66 -31.90
C TYR A 66 -15.15 -3.09 -31.85
N GLN A 67 -14.68 -2.48 -32.94
CA GLN A 67 -13.40 -1.81 -32.99
C GLN A 67 -13.44 -0.50 -32.18
N LEU A 68 -14.57 0.20 -32.22
CA LEU A 68 -14.79 1.44 -31.49
C LEU A 68 -14.69 1.25 -29.99
N SER A 69 -15.26 0.16 -29.44
CA SER A 69 -15.18 -0.16 -28.02
C SER A 69 -13.72 -0.34 -27.54
N MET A 70 -12.92 -1.06 -28.31
CA MET A 70 -11.50 -1.23 -27.96
C MET A 70 -10.70 0.07 -28.16
N TRP A 71 -11.01 0.83 -29.21
CA TRP A 71 -10.42 2.14 -29.44
C TRP A 71 -10.66 3.09 -28.27
N GLU A 72 -11.90 3.19 -27.78
CA GLU A 72 -12.27 4.04 -26.66
C GLU A 72 -11.60 3.59 -25.35
N THR A 73 -11.39 2.29 -25.19
CA THR A 73 -10.65 1.73 -24.07
C THR A 73 -9.18 2.17 -24.12
N ILE A 74 -8.53 2.11 -25.29
CA ILE A 74 -7.14 2.54 -25.49
C ILE A 74 -7.03 4.05 -25.31
N ASP A 75 -7.94 4.83 -25.88
CA ASP A 75 -7.96 6.29 -25.74
C ASP A 75 -8.13 6.73 -24.27
N SER A 76 -8.99 6.05 -23.53
CA SER A 76 -9.18 6.27 -22.11
C SER A 76 -7.95 5.90 -21.30
N PHE A 77 -7.30 4.78 -21.64
CA PHE A 77 -6.03 4.36 -21.04
C PHE A 77 -4.93 5.39 -21.28
N GLU A 78 -4.74 5.82 -22.53
CA GLU A 78 -3.74 6.82 -22.90
C GLU A 78 -3.97 8.16 -22.18
N LYS A 79 -5.21 8.69 -22.20
CA LYS A 79 -5.57 9.90 -21.48
C LYS A 79 -5.25 9.79 -19.99
N ARG A 80 -5.56 8.64 -19.39
CA ARG A 80 -5.25 8.37 -17.98
C ARG A 80 -3.74 8.29 -17.75
N ALA A 81 -3.00 7.60 -18.60
CA ALA A 81 -1.56 7.45 -18.51
C ALA A 81 -0.83 8.81 -18.59
N TRP A 82 -1.26 9.69 -19.50
CA TRP A 82 -0.65 11.02 -19.66
C TRP A 82 -1.16 12.07 -18.67
N SER A 83 -2.38 11.93 -18.16
CA SER A 83 -2.95 12.88 -17.18
C SER A 83 -2.45 12.63 -15.74
N GLN A 84 -1.98 11.45 -15.46
CA GLN A 84 -1.47 11.07 -14.14
C GLN A 84 0.05 10.92 -14.24
N LYS A 85 0.79 11.77 -13.51
CA LYS A 85 2.03 11.27 -12.92
C LYS A 85 1.58 10.08 -12.08
N ASN A 86 1.87 8.87 -12.51
CA ASN A 86 1.42 7.65 -11.85
C ASN A 86 2.22 7.47 -10.54
N VAL A 87 2.00 8.38 -9.61
CA VAL A 87 2.61 8.36 -8.29
C VAL A 87 1.60 7.71 -7.38
N GLY A 88 1.89 6.50 -6.93
CA GLY A 88 1.11 5.83 -5.90
C GLY A 88 1.06 6.66 -4.62
N LEU A 89 0.08 6.39 -3.77
CA LEU A 89 -0.05 7.10 -2.49
C LEU A 89 1.08 6.69 -1.55
N LYS A 90 1.72 7.68 -0.93
CA LYS A 90 2.85 7.45 -0.02
C LYS A 90 2.40 6.78 1.26
N THR A 91 3.05 5.66 1.59
CA THR A 91 2.83 4.89 2.83
C THR A 91 3.62 5.45 4.01
N GLY A 92 4.61 6.30 3.74
CA GLY A 92 5.57 6.79 4.73
C GLY A 92 6.72 5.81 5.02
N PHE A 93 6.84 4.78 4.18
CA PHE A 93 7.95 3.82 4.18
C PHE A 93 8.51 3.72 2.75
N ASP A 94 9.70 4.24 2.56
CA ASP A 94 10.31 4.32 1.23
C ASP A 94 10.51 2.94 0.58
N GLY A 95 10.85 1.91 1.36
CA GLY A 95 11.01 0.56 0.87
C GLY A 95 9.69 -0.06 0.39
N ILE A 96 8.57 0.20 1.09
CA ILE A 96 7.24 -0.24 0.65
C ILE A 96 6.83 0.51 -0.60
N ASP A 97 7.01 1.83 -0.62
CA ASP A 97 6.66 2.65 -1.78
C ASP A 97 7.44 2.22 -3.02
N LYS A 98 8.75 1.97 -2.90
CA LYS A 98 9.58 1.44 -4.00
C LYS A 98 9.16 0.03 -4.42
N ALA A 99 8.85 -0.85 -3.46
CA ALA A 99 8.41 -2.21 -3.76
C ALA A 99 7.09 -2.23 -4.56
N PHE A 100 6.23 -1.23 -4.35
CA PHE A 100 4.98 -1.02 -5.08
C PHE A 100 5.13 -0.11 -6.31
N ASP A 101 6.35 0.15 -6.76
CA ASP A 101 6.64 0.98 -7.93
C ASP A 101 6.09 2.42 -7.83
N GLY A 102 6.15 2.98 -6.63
CA GLY A 102 5.81 4.37 -6.35
C GLY A 102 4.81 4.62 -5.22
N GLY A 103 4.29 3.59 -4.56
CA GLY A 103 3.34 3.69 -3.45
C GLY A 103 2.07 2.86 -3.63
N LEU A 104 1.01 3.18 -2.90
CA LEU A 104 -0.25 2.44 -2.98
C LEU A 104 -1.05 2.83 -4.23
N PHE A 105 -1.42 1.82 -5.00
CA PHE A 105 -2.34 1.92 -6.13
C PHE A 105 -3.66 1.21 -5.85
N PRO A 106 -4.73 1.49 -6.63
CA PRO A 106 -6.01 0.80 -6.52
C PRO A 106 -5.88 -0.72 -6.63
N GLY A 107 -6.50 -1.41 -5.69
CA GLY A 107 -6.51 -2.87 -5.65
C GLY A 107 -6.55 -3.41 -4.22
N PHE A 108 -6.82 -4.70 -4.11
CA PHE A 108 -6.84 -5.41 -2.85
C PHE A 108 -5.42 -5.84 -2.45
N ILE A 109 -5.02 -5.47 -1.23
CA ILE A 109 -3.73 -5.81 -0.59
C ILE A 109 -4.03 -6.50 0.74
N ILE A 110 -3.34 -7.60 1.03
CA ILE A 110 -3.49 -8.29 2.29
C ILE A 110 -2.15 -8.44 3.01
N MET A 111 -2.14 -8.15 4.31
CA MET A 111 -1.01 -8.34 5.20
C MET A 111 -1.30 -9.50 6.16
N GLY A 112 -0.67 -10.65 5.90
CA GLY A 112 -0.87 -11.88 6.65
C GLY A 112 0.24 -12.15 7.65
N GLY A 113 -0.13 -12.68 8.82
CA GLY A 113 0.82 -13.08 9.86
C GLY A 113 0.13 -13.64 11.08
N ASP A 114 0.90 -14.26 11.97
CA ASP A 114 0.39 -14.78 13.23
C ASP A 114 -0.10 -13.64 14.16
N SER A 115 -0.87 -13.99 15.18
CA SER A 115 -1.32 -13.01 16.17
C SER A 115 -0.14 -12.35 16.90
N ASN A 116 -0.33 -11.11 17.35
CA ASN A 116 0.65 -10.36 18.15
C ASN A 116 2.01 -10.06 17.49
N LEU A 117 2.15 -10.25 16.17
CA LEU A 117 3.39 -9.89 15.46
C LEU A 117 3.58 -8.39 15.25
N GLY A 118 2.50 -7.59 15.33
CA GLY A 118 2.52 -6.15 15.08
C GLY A 118 1.79 -5.70 13.81
N LYS A 119 0.94 -6.56 13.19
CA LYS A 119 0.14 -6.23 11.99
C LYS A 119 -0.67 -4.94 12.18
N THR A 120 -1.47 -4.89 13.25
CA THR A 120 -2.28 -3.72 13.62
C THR A 120 -1.46 -2.45 13.74
N ALA A 121 -0.25 -2.52 14.35
CA ALA A 121 0.63 -1.36 14.47
C ALA A 121 1.10 -0.86 13.10
N MET A 122 1.52 -1.77 12.22
CA MET A 122 1.98 -1.43 10.86
C MET A 122 0.84 -0.83 10.02
N ILE A 123 -0.32 -1.48 9.99
CA ILE A 123 -1.48 -1.03 9.21
C ILE A 123 -1.98 0.33 9.72
N SER A 124 -2.11 0.51 11.04
CA SER A 124 -2.54 1.79 11.62
C SER A 124 -1.54 2.91 11.32
N GLN A 125 -0.23 2.62 11.35
CA GLN A 125 0.78 3.61 10.99
C GLN A 125 0.73 3.96 9.50
N ILE A 126 0.57 2.98 8.61
CA ILE A 126 0.39 3.23 7.16
C ILE A 126 -0.88 4.06 6.94
N ALA A 127 -2.01 3.70 7.54
CA ALA A 127 -3.27 4.42 7.41
C ALA A 127 -3.12 5.90 7.80
N TRP A 128 -2.49 6.17 8.94
CA TRP A 128 -2.20 7.52 9.39
C TRP A 128 -1.25 8.27 8.47
N ASN A 129 -0.16 7.62 8.03
CA ASN A 129 0.79 8.20 7.09
C ASN A 129 0.12 8.55 5.76
N VAL A 130 -0.69 7.64 5.20
CA VAL A 130 -1.43 7.89 3.95
C VAL A 130 -2.32 9.12 4.08
N ALA A 131 -3.04 9.27 5.18
CA ALA A 131 -3.90 10.43 5.43
C ALA A 131 -3.12 11.75 5.55
N THR A 132 -1.91 11.72 6.11
CA THR A 132 -1.14 12.93 6.42
C THR A 132 -0.13 13.33 5.34
N LEU A 133 0.40 12.35 4.59
CA LEU A 133 1.42 12.60 3.56
C LEU A 133 0.82 12.89 2.17
N ASN A 134 -0.44 12.51 1.93
CA ASN A 134 -1.10 12.70 0.64
C ASN A 134 -2.21 13.74 0.77
N LYS A 135 -2.22 14.78 -0.09
CA LYS A 135 -3.12 15.93 0.06
C LYS A 135 -4.59 15.60 -0.21
N ASP A 136 -4.85 14.87 -1.30
CA ASP A 136 -6.20 14.64 -1.82
C ASP A 136 -6.66 13.21 -1.52
N VAL A 137 -6.59 12.83 -0.22
CA VAL A 137 -6.93 11.50 0.27
C VAL A 137 -7.87 11.58 1.46
N TYR A 138 -8.77 10.60 1.54
CA TYR A 138 -9.58 10.32 2.70
C TYR A 138 -9.42 8.85 3.10
N VAL A 139 -8.90 8.61 4.29
CA VAL A 139 -8.67 7.27 4.82
C VAL A 139 -9.85 6.85 5.67
N MET A 140 -10.41 5.68 5.37
CA MET A 140 -11.41 4.98 6.16
C MET A 140 -10.73 3.75 6.81
N ASP A 141 -10.56 3.78 8.13
CA ASP A 141 -9.78 2.79 8.88
C ASP A 141 -10.70 1.99 9.81
N PHE A 142 -11.16 0.84 9.34
CA PHE A 142 -12.04 -0.08 10.06
C PHE A 142 -11.22 -1.01 10.96
N SER A 143 -11.29 -0.77 12.26
CA SER A 143 -10.63 -1.56 13.32
C SER A 143 -11.67 -2.44 13.99
N LEU A 144 -11.89 -3.62 13.45
CA LEU A 144 -12.99 -4.49 13.86
C LEU A 144 -12.71 -5.27 15.16
N ASP A 145 -11.44 -5.34 15.56
CA ASP A 145 -11.00 -6.04 16.78
C ASP A 145 -10.76 -5.07 17.96
N ASP A 146 -10.43 -3.82 17.69
CA ASP A 146 -10.13 -2.83 18.73
C ASP A 146 -11.30 -1.88 18.99
N ALA A 147 -11.51 -1.52 20.26
CA ALA A 147 -12.35 -0.38 20.61
C ALA A 147 -11.70 0.96 20.22
N MET A 148 -12.52 1.98 19.94
CA MET A 148 -12.04 3.30 19.49
C MET A 148 -10.97 3.94 20.40
N PRO A 149 -11.06 3.88 21.75
CA PRO A 149 -10.00 4.43 22.61
C PRO A 149 -8.66 3.74 22.42
N ASP A 150 -8.64 2.44 22.14
CA ASP A 150 -7.42 1.66 21.91
C ASP A 150 -6.81 2.00 20.55
N LYS A 151 -7.64 2.05 19.51
CA LYS A 151 -7.23 2.47 18.16
C LYS A 151 -6.62 3.87 18.17
N LEU A 152 -7.32 4.86 18.72
CA LEU A 152 -6.82 6.24 18.80
C LEU A 152 -5.55 6.34 19.65
N SER A 153 -5.45 5.55 20.72
CA SER A 153 -4.23 5.52 21.54
C SER A 153 -3.01 5.05 20.75
N ARG A 154 -3.16 4.02 19.90
CA ARG A 154 -2.08 3.53 19.02
C ARG A 154 -1.69 4.57 17.97
N VAL A 155 -2.66 5.19 17.30
CA VAL A 155 -2.39 6.24 16.32
C VAL A 155 -1.66 7.43 16.96
N ALA A 156 -2.12 7.88 18.14
CA ALA A 156 -1.48 8.99 18.86
C ALA A 156 -0.09 8.60 19.37
N ALA A 157 0.10 7.37 19.86
CA ALA A 157 1.38 6.88 20.33
C ALA A 157 2.41 6.81 19.20
N SER A 158 2.02 6.22 18.07
CA SER A 158 2.86 6.08 16.88
C SER A 158 3.24 7.43 16.28
N SER A 159 2.26 8.31 16.03
CA SER A 159 2.51 9.62 15.42
C SER A 159 3.30 10.57 16.34
N GLY A 160 3.07 10.51 17.65
CA GLY A 160 3.75 11.34 18.65
C GLY A 160 5.07 10.77 19.15
N ARG A 161 5.42 9.54 18.78
CA ARG A 161 6.58 8.81 19.36
C ARG A 161 6.54 8.80 20.89
N VAL A 162 5.38 8.44 21.43
CA VAL A 162 5.10 8.38 22.86
C VAL A 162 4.55 7.00 23.21
N ILE A 163 4.84 6.50 24.40
CA ILE A 163 4.35 5.17 24.82
C ILE A 163 2.82 5.17 24.97
N ILE A 164 2.17 4.09 24.56
CA ILE A 164 0.71 3.92 24.57
C ILE A 164 0.12 4.21 25.95
N ASN A 165 0.80 3.72 27.01
CA ASN A 165 0.33 3.95 28.38
C ASN A 165 0.32 5.43 28.78
N ALA A 166 1.26 6.24 28.29
CA ALA A 166 1.22 7.68 28.55
C ALA A 166 0.11 8.39 27.75
N VAL A 167 -0.31 7.80 26.62
CA VAL A 167 -1.50 8.31 25.90
C VAL A 167 -2.77 7.99 26.67
N LYS A 168 -2.92 6.74 27.17
CA LYS A 168 -4.12 6.27 27.87
C LYS A 168 -4.27 6.85 29.29
N THR A 169 -3.18 6.88 30.03
CA THR A 169 -3.16 7.28 31.46
C THR A 169 -2.14 8.37 31.74
N PRO A 170 -2.31 9.59 31.19
CA PRO A 170 -1.31 10.66 31.24
C PRO A 170 -0.97 11.11 32.66
N LEU A 171 -1.88 10.96 33.62
CA LEU A 171 -1.63 11.32 35.03
C LEU A 171 -0.47 10.54 35.64
N ASN A 172 -0.24 9.28 35.21
CA ASN A 172 0.87 8.49 35.69
C ASN A 172 2.24 8.97 35.15
N TYR A 173 2.24 9.93 34.24
CA TYR A 173 3.44 10.40 33.52
C TYR A 173 3.68 11.91 33.73
N MET A 174 3.13 12.51 34.80
CA MET A 174 3.29 13.93 35.11
C MET A 174 4.76 14.35 35.28
N ASN A 175 5.62 13.45 35.73
CA ASN A 175 7.06 13.68 35.85
C ASN A 175 7.83 13.61 34.51
N TYR A 176 7.13 13.38 33.39
CA TYR A 176 7.73 13.28 32.05
C TYR A 176 7.12 14.33 31.08
N PRO A 177 7.41 15.63 31.30
CA PRO A 177 6.72 16.71 30.58
C PRO A 177 6.87 16.63 29.06
N LEU A 178 8.03 16.24 28.54
CA LEU A 178 8.27 16.05 27.11
C LEU A 178 7.35 15.00 26.50
N MET A 179 7.08 13.93 27.24
CA MET A 179 6.17 12.85 26.79
C MET A 179 4.74 13.37 26.72
N LEU A 180 4.30 14.15 27.70
CA LEU A 180 2.96 14.77 27.71
C LEU A 180 2.79 15.83 26.60
N ILE A 181 3.83 16.60 26.31
CA ILE A 181 3.85 17.55 25.17
C ILE A 181 3.70 16.78 23.85
N ARG A 182 4.46 15.73 23.64
CA ARG A 182 4.35 14.87 22.44
C ARG A 182 2.96 14.27 22.29
N ARG A 183 2.39 13.74 23.38
CA ARG A 183 1.01 13.27 23.45
C ARG A 183 0.02 14.33 22.99
N ARG A 184 0.12 15.53 23.58
CA ARG A 184 -0.77 16.66 23.24
C ARG A 184 -0.68 17.03 21.77
N ASN A 185 0.54 17.13 21.25
CA ASN A 185 0.77 17.48 19.84
C ASN A 185 0.21 16.41 18.90
N ALA A 186 0.36 15.12 19.23
CA ALA A 186 -0.22 14.02 18.46
C ALA A 186 -1.75 14.11 18.40
N LEU A 187 -2.41 14.37 19.53
CA LEU A 187 -3.87 14.52 19.59
C LEU A 187 -4.36 15.77 18.84
N ILE A 188 -3.60 16.87 18.88
CA ILE A 188 -3.90 18.07 18.07
C ILE A 188 -3.77 17.73 16.59
N ASN A 189 -2.70 17.01 16.19
CA ASN A 189 -2.51 16.61 14.80
C ASN A 189 -3.65 15.70 14.31
N ILE A 190 -4.12 14.76 15.13
CA ILE A 190 -5.29 13.93 14.78
C ILE A 190 -6.53 14.80 14.57
N ARG A 191 -6.81 15.74 15.47
CA ARG A 191 -7.95 16.68 15.32
C ARG A 191 -7.87 17.52 14.04
N ASN A 192 -6.68 17.95 13.67
CA ASN A 192 -6.46 18.76 12.46
C ASN A 192 -6.57 17.97 11.15
N ASN A 193 -6.70 16.64 11.22
CA ASN A 193 -6.79 15.76 10.05
C ASN A 193 -8.10 14.93 10.00
N VAL A 194 -9.14 15.33 10.75
CA VAL A 194 -10.44 14.63 10.73
C VAL A 194 -11.15 14.70 9.37
N ASP A 195 -10.76 15.64 8.52
CA ASP A 195 -11.22 15.76 7.14
C ASP A 195 -10.52 14.79 6.17
N ARG A 196 -9.50 14.06 6.65
CA ARG A 196 -8.67 13.10 5.87
C ARG A 196 -8.61 11.70 6.46
N TYR A 197 -8.91 11.57 7.77
CA TYR A 197 -8.80 10.29 8.47
C TYR A 197 -10.02 10.08 9.36
N ARG A 198 -10.67 8.94 9.17
CA ARG A 198 -11.74 8.47 10.05
C ARG A 198 -11.48 7.02 10.43
N ALA A 199 -11.45 6.76 11.73
CA ALA A 199 -11.43 5.42 12.28
C ALA A 199 -12.86 4.97 12.58
N TYR A 200 -13.12 3.67 12.42
CA TYR A 200 -14.34 2.96 12.79
C TYR A 200 -13.93 1.78 13.66
N ASP A 201 -14.74 1.42 14.61
CA ASP A 201 -14.55 0.23 15.44
C ASP A 201 -15.71 -0.78 15.27
N SER A 202 -15.68 -1.90 15.99
CA SER A 202 -16.71 -2.93 15.93
C SER A 202 -18.11 -2.44 16.32
N THR A 203 -18.24 -1.26 16.93
CA THR A 203 -19.55 -0.65 17.26
C THR A 203 -20.23 -0.05 16.03
N PHE A 204 -19.46 0.23 14.96
CA PHE A 204 -20.03 0.67 13.70
C PHE A 204 -20.73 -0.50 13.00
N SER A 205 -20.00 -1.42 12.47
CA SER A 205 -20.47 -2.69 11.89
C SER A 205 -19.30 -3.58 11.48
N THR A 206 -19.52 -4.88 11.46
CA THR A 206 -18.60 -5.86 10.88
C THR A 206 -19.11 -6.42 9.54
N TYR A 207 -20.30 -6.02 9.10
CA TYR A 207 -20.89 -6.49 7.85
C TYR A 207 -20.37 -5.71 6.65
N ILE A 208 -20.01 -6.45 5.59
CA ILE A 208 -19.45 -5.85 4.36
C ILE A 208 -20.46 -4.91 3.67
N GLU A 209 -21.75 -5.21 3.76
CA GLU A 209 -22.81 -4.40 3.18
C GLU A 209 -22.86 -2.98 3.82
N ASP A 210 -22.65 -2.88 5.11
CA ASP A 210 -22.62 -1.59 5.82
C ASP A 210 -21.33 -0.81 5.51
N ILE A 211 -20.20 -1.53 5.40
CA ILE A 211 -18.90 -0.94 5.03
C ILE A 211 -18.96 -0.40 3.59
N GLU A 212 -19.48 -1.18 2.65
CA GLU A 212 -19.64 -0.76 1.26
C GLU A 212 -20.54 0.48 1.17
N LYS A 213 -21.69 0.46 1.87
CA LYS A 213 -22.58 1.61 1.92
C LYS A 213 -21.90 2.87 2.47
N GLU A 214 -21.13 2.76 3.55
CA GLU A 214 -20.41 3.92 4.12
C GLU A 214 -19.37 4.48 3.13
N ILE A 215 -18.70 3.62 2.36
CA ILE A 215 -17.77 4.03 1.30
C ILE A 215 -18.53 4.76 0.19
N GLU A 216 -19.65 4.20 -0.29
CA GLU A 216 -20.48 4.78 -1.35
C GLU A 216 -21.11 6.12 -0.92
N ASP A 217 -21.67 6.18 0.28
CA ASP A 217 -22.22 7.42 0.84
C ASP A 217 -21.14 8.52 0.92
N LYS A 218 -19.90 8.16 1.25
CA LYS A 218 -18.79 9.11 1.28
C LYS A 218 -18.39 9.57 -0.12
N LEU A 219 -18.37 8.69 -1.11
CA LEU A 219 -18.08 9.04 -2.51
C LEU A 219 -19.17 9.98 -3.07
N ILE A 220 -20.45 9.66 -2.82
CA ILE A 220 -21.58 10.50 -3.21
C ILE A 220 -21.49 11.89 -2.56
N TYR A 221 -21.15 11.93 -1.26
CA TYR A 221 -20.93 13.20 -0.56
C TYR A 221 -19.82 14.01 -1.20
N PHE A 222 -18.66 13.42 -1.52
CA PHE A 222 -17.56 14.14 -2.17
C PHE A 222 -17.95 14.67 -3.54
N ASP A 223 -18.62 13.86 -4.35
CA ASP A 223 -19.10 14.28 -5.65
C ASP A 223 -20.08 15.45 -5.54
N SER A 224 -21.06 15.36 -4.63
CA SER A 224 -22.06 16.40 -4.39
C SER A 224 -21.47 17.75 -3.93
N GLN A 225 -20.31 17.70 -3.26
CA GLN A 225 -19.61 18.91 -2.77
C GLN A 225 -18.48 19.36 -3.71
N GLY A 226 -18.26 18.69 -4.83
CA GLY A 226 -17.13 18.96 -5.72
C GLY A 226 -15.76 18.70 -5.07
N ILE A 227 -15.71 17.79 -4.09
CA ILE A 227 -14.48 17.44 -3.36
C ILE A 227 -13.76 16.33 -4.10
N ASN A 228 -12.59 16.62 -4.65
CA ASN A 228 -11.76 15.62 -5.33
C ASN A 228 -10.80 14.95 -4.33
N LYS A 229 -11.29 13.96 -3.56
CA LYS A 229 -10.46 13.14 -2.67
C LYS A 229 -10.56 11.66 -3.05
N LYS A 230 -9.41 10.98 -3.09
CA LYS A 230 -9.34 9.51 -3.23
C LYS A 230 -9.63 8.84 -1.90
N ILE A 231 -10.50 7.85 -1.87
CA ILE A 231 -10.72 7.02 -0.69
C ILE A 231 -9.66 5.92 -0.64
N VAL A 232 -9.14 5.65 0.57
CA VAL A 232 -8.29 4.49 0.88
C VAL A 232 -8.90 3.78 2.07
N VAL A 233 -9.09 2.47 1.94
CA VAL A 233 -9.76 1.66 2.97
C VAL A 233 -8.75 0.74 3.64
N PHE A 234 -8.74 0.76 4.97
CA PHE A 234 -8.00 -0.18 5.80
C PHE A 234 -8.98 -0.99 6.63
N ILE A 235 -8.75 -2.30 6.74
CA ILE A 235 -9.60 -3.23 7.50
C ILE A 235 -8.70 -4.12 8.37
N ASP A 236 -8.85 -4.00 9.66
CA ASP A 236 -8.14 -4.79 10.66
C ASP A 236 -9.18 -5.42 11.63
N ASN A 237 -9.55 -6.66 11.47
CA ASN A 237 -8.98 -7.77 10.76
C ASN A 237 -9.96 -8.31 9.67
N PHE A 238 -9.43 -8.82 8.56
CA PHE A 238 -10.23 -9.42 7.47
C PHE A 238 -11.15 -10.57 7.92
N HIS A 239 -10.70 -11.36 8.91
CA HIS A 239 -11.46 -12.51 9.41
C HIS A 239 -12.67 -12.13 10.27
N ASP A 240 -12.73 -10.89 10.76
CA ASP A 240 -13.84 -10.38 11.58
C ASP A 240 -14.99 -9.83 10.72
N LEU A 241 -14.76 -9.68 9.41
CA LEU A 241 -15.81 -9.31 8.47
C LEU A 241 -16.90 -10.37 8.40
N ASN A 242 -18.13 -9.92 8.25
CA ASN A 242 -19.33 -10.75 8.12
C ASN A 242 -20.13 -10.39 6.87
N ILE A 243 -21.03 -11.29 6.47
CA ILE A 243 -21.90 -11.13 5.29
C ILE A 243 -23.35 -11.27 5.77
N ALA A 244 -24.12 -10.17 5.74
CA ALA A 244 -25.47 -10.15 6.28
C ALA A 244 -26.42 -11.09 5.54
N ASN A 245 -26.32 -11.11 4.21
CA ASN A 245 -27.24 -11.86 3.35
C ASN A 245 -26.91 -13.35 3.22
N LYS A 246 -25.83 -13.84 3.86
CA LYS A 246 -25.36 -15.23 3.76
C LYS A 246 -24.85 -15.75 5.11
N PRO A 247 -25.70 -15.91 6.14
CA PRO A 247 -25.26 -16.25 7.50
C PRO A 247 -24.75 -17.69 7.66
N ASN A 248 -25.05 -18.60 6.71
CA ASN A 248 -24.76 -20.04 6.82
C ASN A 248 -23.62 -20.51 5.90
N LEU A 249 -22.72 -19.61 5.48
CA LEU A 249 -21.55 -20.02 4.71
C LEU A 249 -20.56 -20.78 5.59
N SER A 250 -19.92 -21.80 5.02
CA SER A 250 -18.69 -22.35 5.62
C SER A 250 -17.59 -21.28 5.67
N ASP A 251 -16.64 -21.41 6.59
CA ASP A 251 -15.53 -20.45 6.72
C ASP A 251 -14.81 -20.24 5.39
N LYS A 252 -14.59 -21.30 4.63
CA LYS A 252 -13.98 -21.22 3.30
C LYS A 252 -14.80 -20.36 2.33
N GLU A 253 -16.10 -20.63 2.23
CA GLU A 253 -17.00 -19.87 1.34
C GLU A 253 -17.11 -18.41 1.76
N LYS A 254 -17.14 -18.17 3.08
CA LYS A 254 -17.13 -16.83 3.65
C LYS A 254 -15.89 -16.07 3.20
N TYR A 255 -14.69 -16.61 3.44
CA TYR A 255 -13.45 -15.92 3.10
C TYR A 255 -13.21 -15.81 1.59
N ASP A 256 -13.66 -16.78 0.80
CA ASP A 256 -13.64 -16.68 -0.66
C ASP A 256 -14.55 -15.54 -1.15
N THR A 257 -15.73 -15.39 -0.53
CA THR A 257 -16.65 -14.28 -0.86
C THR A 257 -16.09 -12.92 -0.44
N LEU A 258 -15.49 -12.84 0.75
CA LEU A 258 -14.86 -11.60 1.25
C LEU A 258 -13.68 -11.16 0.39
N ALA A 259 -12.85 -12.11 -0.06
CA ALA A 259 -11.72 -11.80 -0.93
C ALA A 259 -12.16 -11.26 -2.30
N GLN A 260 -13.22 -11.87 -2.86
CA GLN A 260 -13.83 -11.38 -4.09
C GLN A 260 -14.43 -9.99 -3.89
N TRP A 261 -15.19 -9.77 -2.81
CA TRP A 261 -15.77 -8.47 -2.49
C TRP A 261 -14.70 -7.37 -2.37
N CYS A 262 -13.60 -7.62 -1.66
CA CYS A 262 -12.51 -6.64 -1.57
C CYS A 262 -11.94 -6.29 -2.95
N ALA A 263 -11.75 -7.30 -3.82
CA ALA A 263 -11.20 -7.08 -5.16
C ALA A 263 -12.18 -6.30 -6.05
N ASP A 264 -13.46 -6.70 -6.03
CA ASP A 264 -14.51 -6.05 -6.85
C ASP A 264 -14.73 -4.60 -6.41
N LEU A 265 -14.79 -4.34 -5.10
CA LEU A 265 -14.94 -3.00 -4.53
C LEU A 265 -13.75 -2.10 -4.89
N ALA A 266 -12.53 -2.65 -4.81
CA ALA A 266 -11.33 -1.92 -5.21
C ALA A 266 -11.32 -1.54 -6.70
N ILE A 267 -11.83 -2.41 -7.57
CA ILE A 267 -11.97 -2.16 -9.01
C ILE A 267 -13.10 -1.17 -9.28
N LYS A 268 -14.29 -1.41 -8.68
CA LYS A 268 -15.51 -0.61 -8.86
C LYS A 268 -15.28 0.87 -8.60
N HIS A 269 -14.54 1.19 -7.54
CA HIS A 269 -14.32 2.56 -7.08
C HIS A 269 -12.89 3.09 -7.33
N ASP A 270 -12.02 2.31 -7.97
CA ASP A 270 -10.61 2.66 -8.23
C ASP A 270 -9.86 3.07 -6.94
N ILE A 271 -10.03 2.27 -5.87
CA ILE A 271 -9.47 2.53 -4.53
C ILE A 271 -8.54 1.42 -4.03
N PRO A 272 -7.50 1.77 -3.23
CA PRO A 272 -6.75 0.78 -2.48
C PRO A 272 -7.56 0.26 -1.28
N ILE A 273 -7.57 -1.06 -1.10
CA ILE A 273 -8.14 -1.73 0.07
C ILE A 273 -7.04 -2.59 0.70
N ILE A 274 -6.69 -2.30 1.93
CA ILE A 274 -5.62 -2.96 2.67
C ILE A 274 -6.22 -3.67 3.89
N CYS A 275 -6.07 -5.00 3.96
CA CYS A 275 -6.57 -5.78 5.08
C CYS A 275 -5.43 -6.47 5.84
N SER A 276 -5.54 -6.56 7.18
CA SER A 276 -4.78 -7.56 7.95
C SER A 276 -5.48 -8.91 7.89
N ALA A 277 -4.71 -9.99 7.99
CA ALA A 277 -5.23 -11.35 8.08
C ALA A 277 -4.36 -12.22 8.99
N GLU A 278 -4.97 -13.24 9.55
CA GLU A 278 -4.26 -14.23 10.35
C GLU A 278 -3.84 -15.45 9.54
N PHE A 279 -2.77 -16.10 9.98
CA PHE A 279 -2.41 -17.41 9.49
C PHE A 279 -3.30 -18.50 10.10
N LYS A 280 -3.38 -19.65 9.42
CA LYS A 280 -3.72 -20.91 10.10
C LYS A 280 -2.74 -21.10 11.24
N LYS A 281 -3.20 -21.71 12.33
CA LYS A 281 -2.30 -22.03 13.44
C LYS A 281 -1.08 -22.80 12.93
N LEU A 282 0.07 -22.17 12.94
CA LEU A 282 1.33 -22.80 12.56
C LEU A 282 1.85 -23.62 13.74
N ASN A 283 2.21 -24.89 13.48
CA ASN A 283 2.82 -25.76 14.51
C ASN A 283 4.32 -25.50 14.70
N SER A 284 4.83 -24.40 14.17
CA SER A 284 6.26 -24.04 14.24
C SER A 284 6.46 -22.53 14.17
N SER A 285 7.58 -22.05 14.70
CA SER A 285 8.03 -20.65 14.62
C SER A 285 8.66 -20.27 13.27
N ARG A 286 8.31 -20.97 12.19
CA ARG A 286 8.82 -20.66 10.85
C ARG A 286 8.17 -19.41 10.26
N ARG A 287 8.83 -18.80 9.32
CA ARG A 287 8.26 -17.73 8.48
C ARG A 287 7.08 -18.26 7.67
N GLY A 288 6.01 -17.48 7.62
CA GLY A 288 4.78 -17.84 6.89
C GLY A 288 5.00 -17.91 5.38
N GLN A 289 4.19 -18.71 4.73
CA GLN A 289 4.09 -18.87 3.28
C GLN A 289 2.69 -18.49 2.81
N LEU A 290 2.50 -18.31 1.49
CA LEU A 290 1.19 -17.99 0.93
C LEU A 290 0.09 -19.00 1.34
N ASP A 291 0.46 -20.26 1.50
CA ASP A 291 -0.47 -21.34 1.86
C ASP A 291 -0.87 -21.33 3.35
N ASP A 292 -0.22 -20.53 4.16
CA ASP A 292 -0.52 -20.39 5.58
C ASP A 292 -1.65 -19.37 5.85
N LEU A 293 -2.00 -18.54 4.87
CA LEU A 293 -3.16 -17.67 4.98
C LEU A 293 -4.43 -18.53 5.22
N ARG A 294 -5.16 -18.15 6.27
CA ARG A 294 -6.30 -18.95 6.76
C ARG A 294 -7.35 -19.12 5.68
N GLU A 295 -7.64 -20.38 5.39
CA GLU A 295 -8.80 -20.96 4.70
C GLU A 295 -9.17 -20.49 3.28
N SER A 296 -8.49 -19.49 2.67
CA SER A 296 -8.88 -19.04 1.35
C SER A 296 -7.76 -19.14 0.30
N VAL A 297 -8.00 -20.01 -0.67
CA VAL A 297 -7.21 -20.04 -1.91
C VAL A 297 -7.47 -18.76 -2.72
N LYS A 298 -8.70 -18.21 -2.68
CA LYS A 298 -9.08 -17.01 -3.41
C LYS A 298 -8.30 -15.75 -2.97
N ILE A 299 -7.99 -15.58 -1.69
CA ILE A 299 -7.16 -14.45 -1.23
C ILE A 299 -5.88 -14.34 -2.07
N LYS A 300 -5.23 -15.48 -2.36
CA LYS A 300 -3.99 -15.49 -3.17
C LYS A 300 -4.22 -15.07 -4.61
N PHE A 301 -5.40 -15.35 -5.18
CA PHE A 301 -5.71 -15.00 -6.56
C PHE A 301 -6.18 -13.55 -6.67
N GLU A 302 -7.11 -13.13 -5.83
CA GLU A 302 -7.76 -11.82 -5.91
C GLU A 302 -6.85 -10.68 -5.44
N ALA A 303 -6.07 -10.86 -4.36
CA ALA A 303 -5.17 -9.82 -3.90
C ALA A 303 -4.12 -9.46 -4.98
N LYS A 304 -3.93 -8.18 -5.24
CA LYS A 304 -2.84 -7.66 -6.07
C LYS A 304 -1.48 -7.76 -5.38
N ALA A 305 -1.46 -7.64 -4.05
CA ALA A 305 -0.27 -7.89 -3.25
C ALA A 305 -0.61 -8.68 -1.98
N VAL A 306 0.31 -9.58 -1.61
CA VAL A 306 0.27 -10.34 -0.36
C VAL A 306 1.59 -10.09 0.38
N LEU A 307 1.49 -9.46 1.53
CA LEU A 307 2.57 -9.17 2.44
C LEU A 307 2.52 -10.15 3.59
N LEU A 308 3.57 -10.94 3.79
CA LEU A 308 3.65 -11.88 4.91
C LEU A 308 4.61 -11.33 5.94
N VAL A 309 4.15 -11.20 7.18
CA VAL A 309 4.94 -10.59 8.25
C VAL A 309 5.49 -11.61 9.21
N TYR A 310 6.65 -11.25 9.80
CA TYR A 310 7.34 -12.07 10.78
C TYR A 310 8.06 -11.20 11.79
N ASN A 311 8.23 -11.71 13.00
CA ASN A 311 8.98 -11.08 14.08
C ASN A 311 9.71 -12.18 14.85
N GLU A 312 11.01 -12.28 14.64
CA GLU A 312 11.79 -13.37 15.18
C GLU A 312 11.91 -13.30 16.71
N VAL A 313 12.01 -12.09 17.27
CA VAL A 313 12.05 -11.89 18.72
C VAL A 313 10.77 -12.37 19.41
N HIS A 314 9.62 -12.25 18.74
CA HIS A 314 8.34 -12.78 19.25
C HIS A 314 8.41 -14.30 19.49
N TYR A 315 9.05 -15.04 18.58
CA TYR A 315 9.12 -16.51 18.67
C TYR A 315 10.31 -17.05 19.46
N LYS A 316 11.48 -16.40 19.31
CA LYS A 316 12.75 -16.89 19.88
C LYS A 316 13.25 -16.07 21.06
N GLY A 317 12.60 -14.94 21.40
CA GLY A 317 13.04 -14.06 22.48
C GLY A 317 14.48 -13.60 22.27
N GLN A 318 15.31 -13.76 23.31
CA GLN A 318 16.74 -13.40 23.27
C GLN A 318 17.60 -14.34 22.38
N GLY A 319 17.05 -15.45 21.91
CA GLY A 319 17.68 -16.34 20.91
C GLY A 319 17.49 -15.93 19.45
N ALA A 320 16.84 -14.79 19.18
CA ALA A 320 16.64 -14.29 17.82
C ALA A 320 17.97 -13.89 17.15
N ASP A 321 18.10 -14.13 15.84
CA ASP A 321 19.24 -13.73 15.02
C ASP A 321 18.98 -12.37 14.34
N ILE A 322 17.70 -12.06 14.08
CA ILE A 322 17.25 -10.79 13.49
C ILE A 322 16.59 -9.94 14.58
N PHE A 323 17.32 -8.92 15.01
CA PHE A 323 16.94 -8.01 16.08
C PHE A 323 17.70 -6.69 15.97
N PHE A 324 17.27 -5.66 16.69
CA PHE A 324 18.09 -4.47 16.94
C PHE A 324 18.31 -4.24 18.43
N MET A 325 19.34 -3.47 18.77
CA MET A 325 19.62 -3.07 20.14
C MET A 325 19.23 -1.61 20.36
N LYS A 326 18.38 -1.36 21.35
CA LYS A 326 18.01 0.00 21.75
C LYS A 326 19.00 0.49 22.81
N GLN A 327 19.54 1.69 22.62
CA GLN A 327 20.47 2.29 23.58
C GLN A 327 19.88 2.29 24.98
N GLY A 328 20.66 1.79 25.96
CA GLY A 328 20.23 1.68 27.35
C GLY A 328 19.29 0.52 27.66
N ASN A 329 18.99 -0.35 26.69
CA ASN A 329 18.22 -1.58 26.89
C ASN A 329 19.10 -2.79 26.55
N PRO A 330 19.36 -3.72 27.51
CA PRO A 330 20.20 -4.89 27.26
C PRO A 330 19.50 -6.01 26.48
N PHE A 331 18.20 -5.88 26.21
CA PHE A 331 17.41 -6.90 25.54
C PHE A 331 17.27 -6.64 24.05
N LYS A 332 17.31 -7.72 23.25
CA LYS A 332 17.03 -7.70 21.83
C LYS A 332 15.62 -7.15 21.57
N GLN A 333 15.55 -6.17 20.67
CA GLN A 333 14.31 -5.54 20.27
C GLN A 333 13.83 -6.11 18.94
N PRO A 334 12.51 -6.20 18.70
CA PRO A 334 11.96 -6.85 17.54
C PRO A 334 12.24 -6.08 16.24
N ILE A 335 12.69 -6.81 15.23
CA ILE A 335 12.62 -6.40 13.83
C ILE A 335 11.33 -6.99 13.24
N PHE A 336 10.51 -6.12 12.68
CA PHE A 336 9.33 -6.50 11.93
C PHE A 336 9.72 -6.70 10.47
N GLU A 337 9.56 -7.92 9.99
CA GLU A 337 9.90 -8.35 8.64
C GLU A 337 8.63 -8.36 7.77
N VAL A 338 8.69 -7.77 6.59
CA VAL A 338 7.61 -7.78 5.60
C VAL A 338 8.11 -8.45 4.32
N HIS A 339 7.59 -9.61 4.01
CA HIS A 339 7.87 -10.38 2.80
C HIS A 339 6.80 -10.10 1.74
N PHE A 340 7.21 -9.59 0.59
CA PHE A 340 6.34 -9.39 -0.59
C PHE A 340 6.14 -10.72 -1.33
N ALA A 341 5.34 -11.61 -0.74
CA ALA A 341 5.13 -12.97 -1.28
C ALA A 341 4.37 -12.97 -2.61
N LYS A 342 3.52 -11.97 -2.84
CA LYS A 342 2.90 -11.64 -4.12
C LYS A 342 2.91 -10.13 -4.30
N ASN A 343 3.29 -9.67 -5.49
CA ASN A 343 3.27 -8.25 -5.83
C ASN A 343 2.98 -8.09 -7.33
N LYS A 344 1.82 -7.52 -7.66
CA LYS A 344 1.41 -7.19 -9.03
C LYS A 344 1.53 -5.70 -9.33
N PHE A 345 1.89 -4.87 -8.34
CA PHE A 345 2.14 -3.44 -8.53
C PHE A 345 3.56 -3.18 -9.04
N GLY A 346 4.51 -4.04 -8.68
CA GLY A 346 5.90 -3.97 -9.10
C GLY A 346 6.55 -5.34 -9.18
N THR A 347 7.82 -5.36 -9.53
CA THR A 347 8.61 -6.60 -9.70
C THR A 347 9.25 -7.10 -8.40
N TYR A 348 9.27 -6.28 -7.35
CA TYR A 348 9.92 -6.62 -6.08
C TYR A 348 9.17 -7.74 -5.35
N LYS A 349 9.91 -8.79 -4.98
CA LYS A 349 9.42 -9.95 -4.22
C LYS A 349 10.32 -10.29 -3.03
N GLY A 350 11.09 -9.33 -2.55
CA GLY A 350 12.02 -9.48 -1.44
C GLY A 350 11.37 -9.24 -0.07
N ARG A 351 12.21 -8.90 0.87
CA ARG A 351 11.83 -8.58 2.24
C ARG A 351 12.29 -7.18 2.60
N GLN A 352 11.48 -6.50 3.43
CA GLN A 352 11.80 -5.23 4.04
C GLN A 352 11.79 -5.40 5.55
N PHE A 353 12.68 -4.70 6.25
CA PHE A 353 12.87 -4.83 7.69
C PHE A 353 12.63 -3.49 8.37
N PHE A 354 11.97 -3.53 9.52
CA PHE A 354 11.60 -2.36 10.30
C PHE A 354 11.95 -2.58 11.77
N GLU A 355 12.58 -1.60 12.40
CA GLU A 355 12.70 -1.54 13.86
C GLU A 355 11.28 -1.38 14.43
N PHE A 356 10.83 -2.32 15.24
CA PHE A 356 9.51 -2.26 15.85
C PHE A 356 9.62 -1.85 17.31
N TYR A 357 8.87 -0.84 17.70
CA TYR A 357 8.75 -0.31 19.05
C TYR A 357 7.32 -0.59 19.57
N PRO A 358 7.07 -1.80 20.14
CA PRO A 358 5.72 -2.23 20.53
C PRO A 358 5.05 -1.27 21.52
N GLU A 359 5.83 -0.71 22.45
CA GLU A 359 5.35 0.23 23.47
C GLU A 359 4.78 1.52 22.90
N MET A 360 5.11 1.84 21.64
CA MET A 360 4.63 3.04 20.91
C MET A 360 3.76 2.67 19.70
N ALA A 361 3.51 1.38 19.44
CA ALA A 361 2.93 0.89 18.19
C ALA A 361 3.60 1.51 16.96
N TYR A 362 4.92 1.69 17.00
CA TYR A 362 5.67 2.44 16.01
C TYR A 362 6.71 1.57 15.32
N MET A 363 6.79 1.73 14.01
CA MET A 363 7.78 1.10 13.17
C MET A 363 8.63 2.15 12.47
N LYS A 364 9.93 1.88 12.41
CA LYS A 364 10.91 2.69 11.69
C LYS A 364 11.60 1.81 10.67
N GLU A 365 11.63 2.24 9.42
CA GLU A 365 12.36 1.52 8.37
C GLU A 365 13.84 1.42 8.72
N CYS A 366 14.40 0.22 8.61
CA CYS A 366 15.82 -0.01 8.80
C CYS A 366 16.63 0.67 7.69
N ASP A 367 17.79 1.17 8.02
CA ASP A 367 18.69 1.75 7.03
C ASP A 367 19.19 0.71 6.00
N PRO A 368 19.70 1.12 4.84
CA PRO A 368 20.11 0.20 3.78
C PRO A 368 21.14 -0.85 4.19
N ASN A 369 22.05 -0.53 5.14
CA ASN A 369 23.05 -1.48 5.62
C ASN A 369 22.39 -2.56 6.49
N ALA A 370 21.50 -2.17 7.39
CA ALA A 370 20.73 -3.08 8.22
C ALA A 370 19.83 -3.98 7.35
N GLN A 371 19.15 -3.42 6.33
CA GLN A 371 18.36 -4.18 5.35
C GLN A 371 19.20 -5.27 4.67
N LYS A 372 20.41 -4.92 4.21
CA LYS A 372 21.35 -5.85 3.58
C LYS A 372 21.81 -6.93 4.56
N THR A 373 22.18 -6.54 5.77
CA THR A 373 22.67 -7.47 6.83
C THR A 373 21.60 -8.50 7.17
N TYR A 374 20.36 -8.07 7.43
CA TYR A 374 19.26 -9.01 7.74
C TYR A 374 18.91 -9.91 6.56
N SER A 375 18.98 -9.39 5.33
CA SER A 375 18.82 -10.22 4.13
C SER A 375 19.90 -11.28 4.02
N GLN A 376 21.17 -10.96 4.31
CA GLN A 376 22.27 -11.93 4.32
C GLN A 376 22.09 -13.01 5.40
N ILE A 377 21.66 -12.65 6.59
CA ILE A 377 21.37 -13.64 7.67
C ILE A 377 20.30 -14.66 7.21
N LEU A 378 19.35 -14.24 6.38
CA LEU A 378 18.26 -15.10 5.90
C LEU A 378 18.64 -15.99 4.71
N PHE A 379 19.52 -15.55 3.84
CA PHE A 379 19.79 -16.18 2.54
C PHE A 379 21.27 -16.54 2.33
N GLY A 380 22.15 -16.13 3.26
CA GLY A 380 23.58 -16.48 3.26
C GLY A 380 23.83 -17.82 3.86
#